data_a9927fff07324fe05ae3d8604783f6db
#
_entry.id   a9927fff07324fe05ae3d8604783f6db
#
_cell.length_a   1.000
_cell.length_b   1.000
_cell.length_c   1.000
_cell.angle_alpha   90.00
_cell.angle_beta   90.00
_cell.angle_gamma   90.00
#
_symmetry.space_group_name_H-M   'P 1'
#
loop_
_entity.id
_entity.type
_entity.pdbx_description
1 polymer ?
#
loop_
_entity_poly.entity_id
_entity_poly.type
_entity_poly.pdbx_seq_one_letter_code
_entity_poly.pdbx_strand_id
1 'polypeptide(L)'
;MSNSNYTELSNSDDCDKYIKQFIQEFPLRNAEIGQGTLIKRALPSRHKRMIGAWCFLDHAGPVSFPQGEGLDIGPHPHIGLQTFTWMIEGTMMHSDSLGNRQLIRPKQVNLMTSGYGISHTEVSPETETKMHAAQLWIALPDDKINMAPAFDHYPELPVIEEQGIQCTVLVGEFLDTLLPVKVHTELLGVDLFAAESTRARLSLDPRFEYGFMALEGLASINGHELTEDNMVILEPGLQHVDVEIHAGGRVLLIGGEPFESPILLWWNLVGRDVEELKLAREQWMMGHSRFGTIPSYD
;
A
#
# COMPACT_ATOMS: atom_id res chain seq x y z
N MET A 1 22.24 19.80 35.87
CA MET A 1 20.92 20.22 36.36
C MET A 1 19.92 19.80 35.32
N SER A 2 19.29 18.65 35.54
CA SER A 2 18.29 18.04 34.66
C SER A 2 16.93 18.70 34.96
N ASN A 3 16.36 19.40 34.00
CA ASN A 3 14.95 19.81 34.07
C ASN A 3 14.08 18.71 33.47
N SER A 4 13.62 17.84 34.37
CA SER A 4 12.51 16.92 34.09
C SER A 4 11.20 17.70 34.28
N ASN A 5 10.65 18.27 33.23
CA ASN A 5 9.26 18.74 33.20
C ASN A 5 8.33 17.66 32.65
N TYR A 6 8.33 16.50 33.29
CA TYR A 6 7.21 15.55 33.23
C TYR A 6 6.38 15.75 34.48
N THR A 7 5.60 16.82 34.52
CA THR A 7 4.62 17.04 35.55
C THR A 7 3.26 16.58 35.05
N GLU A 8 2.83 15.42 35.55
CA GLU A 8 1.44 15.06 35.84
C GLU A 8 0.43 15.14 34.69
N LEU A 9 0.44 14.11 33.84
CA LEU A 9 -0.82 13.64 33.21
C LEU A 9 -1.55 12.81 34.27
N SER A 10 -2.34 13.45 35.12
CA SER A 10 -3.02 12.80 36.25
C SER A 10 -4.53 12.63 36.06
N ASN A 11 -5.07 12.86 34.83
CA ASN A 11 -6.49 12.63 34.53
C ASN A 11 -6.63 11.81 33.25
N SER A 12 -7.52 10.80 33.26
CA SER A 12 -7.88 9.98 32.09
C SER A 12 -8.34 10.81 30.89
N ASP A 13 -8.99 11.96 31.12
CA ASP A 13 -9.46 12.88 30.10
C ASP A 13 -8.32 13.59 29.32
N ASP A 14 -7.17 13.80 29.97
CA ASP A 14 -6.00 14.41 29.31
C ASP A 14 -5.25 13.38 28.46
N CYS A 15 -5.21 12.11 28.90
CA CYS A 15 -4.70 11.03 28.07
C CYS A 15 -5.53 10.83 26.81
N ASP A 16 -6.85 10.84 26.91
CA ASP A 16 -7.75 10.72 25.76
C ASP A 16 -7.62 11.88 24.78
N LYS A 17 -7.41 13.11 25.26
CA LYS A 17 -7.14 14.26 24.40
C LYS A 17 -5.78 14.18 23.71
N TYR A 18 -4.76 13.69 24.42
CA TYR A 18 -3.42 13.50 23.87
C TYR A 18 -3.44 12.43 22.78
N ILE A 19 -4.08 11.28 23.03
CA ILE A 19 -4.23 10.19 22.05
C ILE A 19 -5.02 10.67 20.82
N LYS A 20 -6.14 11.41 21.01
CA LYS A 20 -6.94 11.95 19.89
C LYS A 20 -6.16 12.90 18.97
N GLN A 21 -5.09 13.51 19.44
CA GLN A 21 -4.22 14.37 18.62
C GLN A 21 -3.38 13.56 17.62
N PHE A 22 -3.14 12.27 17.90
CA PHE A 22 -2.31 11.38 17.07
C PHE A 22 -3.10 10.45 16.18
N ILE A 23 -4.45 10.43 16.30
CA ILE A 23 -5.30 9.51 15.55
C ILE A 23 -6.27 10.31 14.69
N GLN A 24 -6.32 9.96 13.41
CA GLN A 24 -7.25 10.55 12.44
C GLN A 24 -8.02 9.44 11.72
N GLU A 25 -9.28 9.68 11.44
CA GLU A 25 -10.12 8.82 10.61
C GLU A 25 -10.59 9.59 9.38
N PHE A 26 -10.64 8.92 8.24
CA PHE A 26 -11.28 9.50 7.07
C PHE A 26 -11.93 8.43 6.17
N PRO A 27 -13.00 8.81 5.43
CA PRO A 27 -13.69 7.89 4.55
C PRO A 27 -12.86 7.56 3.33
N LEU A 28 -12.96 6.32 2.86
CA LEU A 28 -12.43 5.87 1.58
C LEU A 28 -13.31 6.41 0.44
N ARG A 29 -12.71 6.43 -0.76
CA ARG A 29 -13.40 6.86 -1.98
C ARG A 29 -13.61 5.68 -2.90
N ASN A 30 -14.85 5.45 -3.34
CA ASN A 30 -15.13 4.54 -4.44
C ASN A 30 -14.55 5.11 -5.73
N ALA A 31 -13.91 4.25 -6.53
CA ALA A 31 -13.38 4.56 -7.84
C ALA A 31 -13.51 3.35 -8.76
N GLU A 32 -13.23 3.53 -10.03
CA GLU A 32 -13.24 2.46 -11.03
C GLU A 32 -11.87 2.37 -11.68
N ILE A 33 -11.42 1.14 -11.96
CA ILE A 33 -10.18 0.87 -12.71
C ILE A 33 -10.46 -0.11 -13.86
N GLY A 34 -9.57 -0.11 -14.87
CA GLY A 34 -9.72 -0.98 -16.04
C GLY A 34 -11.07 -0.80 -16.73
N GLN A 35 -11.79 -1.88 -16.96
CA GLN A 35 -13.08 -1.90 -17.63
C GLN A 35 -14.29 -1.84 -16.65
N GLY A 36 -14.18 -1.04 -15.58
CA GLY A 36 -15.29 -0.82 -14.64
C GLY A 36 -15.19 -1.63 -13.35
N THR A 37 -14.01 -2.17 -13.01
CA THR A 37 -13.79 -2.81 -11.72
C THR A 37 -13.85 -1.78 -10.59
N LEU A 38 -14.80 -1.96 -9.66
CA LEU A 38 -14.96 -1.08 -8.51
C LEU A 38 -13.87 -1.35 -7.47
N ILE A 39 -13.29 -0.26 -6.97
CA ILE A 39 -12.27 -0.29 -5.93
C ILE A 39 -12.55 0.75 -4.85
N LYS A 40 -11.93 0.55 -3.68
CA LYS A 40 -11.88 1.55 -2.61
C LYS A 40 -10.49 2.17 -2.57
N ARG A 41 -10.41 3.49 -2.79
CA ARG A 41 -9.17 4.25 -2.78
C ARG A 41 -8.98 4.96 -1.45
N ALA A 42 -7.88 4.63 -0.76
CA ALA A 42 -7.48 5.26 0.49
C ALA A 42 -6.50 6.42 0.26
N LEU A 43 -5.49 6.22 -0.59
CA LEU A 43 -4.47 7.19 -0.94
C LEU A 43 -4.40 7.42 -2.46
N PRO A 44 -4.12 8.65 -2.94
CA PRO A 44 -4.16 9.88 -2.16
C PRO A 44 -5.59 10.34 -1.86
N SER A 45 -5.80 10.93 -0.70
CA SER A 45 -7.05 11.59 -0.34
C SER A 45 -6.83 13.08 -0.05
N ARG A 46 -7.92 13.85 0.09
CA ARG A 46 -7.84 15.24 0.54
C ARG A 46 -7.39 15.36 2.01
N HIS A 47 -7.51 14.30 2.79
CA HIS A 47 -7.18 14.25 4.21
C HIS A 47 -5.74 13.84 4.45
N LYS A 48 -5.26 12.84 3.70
CA LYS A 48 -3.89 12.34 3.77
C LYS A 48 -3.39 12.04 2.35
N ARG A 49 -2.26 12.60 1.99
CA ARG A 49 -1.67 12.41 0.66
C ARG A 49 -0.78 11.18 0.61
N MET A 50 -0.06 10.92 1.71
CA MET A 50 0.93 9.85 1.85
C MET A 50 0.95 9.33 3.29
N ILE A 51 1.46 8.12 3.45
CA ILE A 51 1.88 7.52 4.73
C ILE A 51 3.30 7.02 4.53
N GLY A 52 4.29 7.66 5.16
CA GLY A 52 5.67 7.48 4.76
C GLY A 52 5.81 7.69 3.25
N ALA A 53 6.49 6.78 2.56
CA ALA A 53 6.61 6.81 1.10
C ALA A 53 5.40 6.20 0.35
N TRP A 54 4.41 5.63 1.04
CA TRP A 54 3.18 5.13 0.41
C TRP A 54 2.33 6.30 -0.10
N CYS A 55 2.27 6.47 -1.41
CA CYS A 55 1.58 7.60 -2.05
C CYS A 55 0.28 7.21 -2.79
N PHE A 56 -0.01 5.91 -2.83
CA PHE A 56 -1.23 5.38 -3.45
C PHE A 56 -1.64 4.06 -2.77
N LEU A 57 -2.95 3.87 -2.55
CA LEU A 57 -3.51 2.64 -2.05
C LEU A 57 -4.94 2.46 -2.57
N ASP A 58 -5.10 1.42 -3.39
CA ASP A 58 -6.39 0.90 -3.85
C ASP A 58 -6.60 -0.51 -3.31
N HIS A 59 -7.81 -0.78 -2.86
CA HIS A 59 -8.30 -2.09 -2.48
C HIS A 59 -9.35 -2.54 -3.48
N ALA A 60 -9.11 -3.68 -4.12
CA ALA A 60 -9.98 -4.31 -5.11
C ALA A 60 -10.52 -5.64 -4.58
N GLY A 61 -11.82 -5.76 -4.48
CA GLY A 61 -12.49 -6.97 -3.99
C GLY A 61 -12.74 -7.00 -2.47
N PRO A 62 -13.09 -8.18 -1.89
CA PRO A 62 -13.30 -9.43 -2.63
C PRO A 62 -14.44 -9.33 -3.65
N VAL A 63 -14.20 -9.76 -4.88
CA VAL A 63 -15.16 -9.70 -5.97
C VAL A 63 -15.11 -10.98 -6.81
N SER A 64 -16.29 -11.40 -7.31
CA SER A 64 -16.41 -12.47 -8.29
C SER A 64 -16.95 -11.92 -9.60
N PHE A 65 -16.44 -12.43 -10.73
CA PHE A 65 -16.84 -12.04 -12.06
C PHE A 65 -16.96 -13.25 -12.97
N PRO A 66 -17.73 -13.18 -14.07
CA PRO A 66 -17.79 -14.24 -15.07
C PRO A 66 -16.40 -14.50 -15.68
N GLN A 67 -16.19 -15.70 -16.17
CA GLN A 67 -14.98 -16.07 -16.89
C GLN A 67 -14.74 -15.13 -18.09
N GLY A 68 -13.54 -14.61 -18.23
CA GLY A 68 -13.19 -13.65 -19.27
C GLY A 68 -13.57 -12.19 -18.97
N GLU A 69 -14.21 -11.90 -17.82
CA GLU A 69 -14.63 -10.55 -17.40
C GLU A 69 -13.82 -10.02 -16.20
N GLY A 70 -12.61 -10.55 -15.99
CA GLY A 70 -11.71 -10.12 -14.92
C GLY A 70 -11.06 -8.75 -15.18
N LEU A 71 -10.13 -8.40 -14.32
CA LEU A 71 -9.38 -7.16 -14.46
C LEU A 71 -8.59 -7.15 -15.77
N ASP A 72 -8.74 -6.07 -16.53
CA ASP A 72 -7.94 -5.79 -17.72
C ASP A 72 -7.48 -4.33 -17.69
N ILE A 73 -6.24 -4.14 -17.26
CA ILE A 73 -5.55 -2.84 -17.30
C ILE A 73 -4.52 -2.90 -18.43
N GLY A 74 -4.87 -2.27 -19.56
CA GLY A 74 -4.02 -2.18 -20.73
C GLY A 74 -2.69 -1.44 -20.49
N PRO A 75 -1.84 -1.32 -21.52
CA PRO A 75 -0.54 -0.68 -21.41
C PRO A 75 -0.61 0.73 -20.85
N HIS A 76 0.14 0.98 -19.79
CA HIS A 76 0.25 2.29 -19.16
C HIS A 76 1.65 2.51 -18.55
N PRO A 77 2.12 3.77 -18.46
CA PRO A 77 3.46 4.09 -18.02
C PRO A 77 3.51 4.46 -16.53
N HIS A 78 4.69 4.35 -15.94
CA HIS A 78 5.03 4.91 -14.63
C HIS A 78 6.40 5.58 -14.66
N ILE A 79 6.58 6.62 -13.84
CA ILE A 79 7.85 7.25 -13.46
C ILE A 79 7.86 7.56 -11.97
N GLY A 80 9.04 7.57 -11.35
CA GLY A 80 9.28 8.13 -10.03
C GLY A 80 8.66 7.36 -8.86
N LEU A 81 8.20 6.14 -9.09
CA LEU A 81 7.54 5.30 -8.08
C LEU A 81 7.92 3.83 -8.21
N GLN A 82 7.54 3.04 -7.21
CA GLN A 82 7.43 1.58 -7.32
C GLN A 82 5.96 1.21 -7.19
N THR A 83 5.46 0.29 -8.06
CA THR A 83 4.16 -0.36 -7.83
C THR A 83 4.36 -1.56 -6.93
N PHE A 84 3.44 -1.78 -6.01
CA PHE A 84 3.47 -2.85 -5.03
C PHE A 84 2.11 -3.53 -5.01
N THR A 85 2.03 -4.78 -5.49
CA THR A 85 0.79 -5.55 -5.56
C THR A 85 0.81 -6.64 -4.50
N TRP A 86 -0.14 -6.63 -3.58
CA TRP A 86 -0.43 -7.71 -2.65
C TRP A 86 -1.66 -8.48 -3.12
N MET A 87 -1.49 -9.77 -3.48
CA MET A 87 -2.57 -10.65 -3.94
C MET A 87 -3.10 -11.50 -2.79
N ILE A 88 -4.38 -11.35 -2.48
CA ILE A 88 -5.06 -12.07 -1.39
C ILE A 88 -5.86 -13.26 -1.94
N GLU A 89 -6.66 -13.04 -3.00
CA GLU A 89 -7.39 -14.10 -3.71
C GLU A 89 -7.37 -13.82 -5.22
N GLY A 90 -7.44 -14.89 -6.02
CA GLY A 90 -7.36 -14.81 -7.48
C GLY A 90 -5.93 -14.69 -8.00
N THR A 91 -5.80 -14.48 -9.31
CA THR A 91 -4.52 -14.38 -9.99
C THR A 91 -4.52 -13.25 -11.01
N MET A 92 -3.35 -12.66 -11.25
CA MET A 92 -3.19 -11.58 -12.22
C MET A 92 -1.85 -11.73 -12.95
N MET A 93 -1.87 -11.56 -14.27
CA MET A 93 -0.67 -11.53 -15.10
C MET A 93 -0.13 -10.11 -15.18
N HIS A 94 1.07 -9.90 -14.66
CA HIS A 94 1.88 -8.70 -14.91
C HIS A 94 2.75 -8.94 -16.14
N SER A 95 2.76 -7.98 -17.07
CA SER A 95 3.71 -7.95 -18.19
C SER A 95 4.28 -6.56 -18.33
N ASP A 96 5.61 -6.42 -18.47
CA ASP A 96 6.27 -5.11 -18.53
C ASP A 96 7.23 -4.94 -19.72
N SER A 97 7.67 -3.72 -19.92
CA SER A 97 8.57 -3.34 -21.01
C SER A 97 10.02 -3.78 -20.81
N LEU A 98 10.37 -4.40 -19.68
CA LEU A 98 11.65 -5.09 -19.49
C LEU A 98 11.59 -6.54 -20.01
N GLY A 99 10.41 -7.00 -20.43
CA GLY A 99 10.17 -8.37 -20.91
C GLY A 99 9.76 -9.34 -19.80
N ASN A 100 9.49 -8.86 -18.60
CA ASN A 100 8.95 -9.72 -17.55
C ASN A 100 7.50 -10.09 -17.87
N ARG A 101 7.14 -11.34 -17.55
CA ARG A 101 5.79 -11.85 -17.60
C ARG A 101 5.59 -12.74 -16.38
N GLN A 102 4.92 -12.22 -15.35
CA GLN A 102 4.80 -12.85 -14.05
C GLN A 102 3.35 -13.01 -13.64
N LEU A 103 2.88 -14.25 -13.49
CA LEU A 103 1.60 -14.54 -12.85
C LEU A 103 1.76 -14.42 -11.33
N ILE A 104 1.13 -13.42 -10.74
CA ILE A 104 1.02 -13.29 -9.29
C ILE A 104 -0.15 -14.14 -8.79
N ARG A 105 0.07 -14.87 -7.70
CA ARG A 105 -0.90 -15.76 -7.05
C ARG A 105 -1.21 -15.28 -5.63
N PRO A 106 -2.24 -15.83 -4.99
CA PRO A 106 -2.54 -15.52 -3.59
C PRO A 106 -1.32 -15.67 -2.68
N LYS A 107 -1.19 -14.74 -1.75
CA LYS A 107 -0.09 -14.64 -0.76
C LYS A 107 1.28 -14.31 -1.38
N GLN A 108 1.29 -13.65 -2.54
CA GLN A 108 2.51 -13.20 -3.21
C GLN A 108 2.52 -11.69 -3.39
N VAL A 109 3.71 -11.13 -3.51
CA VAL A 109 3.94 -9.71 -3.80
C VAL A 109 4.72 -9.56 -5.11
N ASN A 110 4.26 -8.62 -5.95
CA ASN A 110 5.05 -8.06 -7.06
C ASN A 110 5.50 -6.64 -6.69
N LEU A 111 6.74 -6.32 -7.01
CA LEU A 111 7.31 -4.99 -6.91
C LEU A 111 7.90 -4.58 -8.26
N MET A 112 7.34 -3.56 -8.90
CA MET A 112 7.90 -2.99 -10.11
C MET A 112 8.45 -1.59 -9.81
N THR A 113 9.74 -1.39 -9.99
CA THR A 113 10.39 -0.08 -9.87
C THR A 113 10.32 0.62 -11.21
N SER A 114 9.68 1.79 -11.25
CA SER A 114 9.58 2.55 -12.50
C SER A 114 10.83 3.39 -12.80
N GLY A 115 11.46 3.93 -11.75
CA GLY A 115 12.59 4.82 -11.92
C GLY A 115 12.32 5.91 -12.95
N TYR A 116 13.21 6.08 -13.92
CA TYR A 116 13.03 7.08 -14.97
C TYR A 116 11.92 6.75 -15.98
N GLY A 117 11.42 5.49 -16.04
CA GLY A 117 10.29 5.11 -16.89
C GLY A 117 10.20 3.64 -17.18
N ILE A 118 8.99 3.11 -17.14
CA ILE A 118 8.59 1.74 -17.51
C ILE A 118 7.14 1.77 -17.96
N SER A 119 6.70 0.79 -18.74
CA SER A 119 5.28 0.52 -18.97
C SER A 119 4.94 -0.93 -18.64
N HIS A 120 3.69 -1.17 -18.23
CA HIS A 120 3.20 -2.51 -17.93
C HIS A 120 1.71 -2.68 -18.20
N THR A 121 1.24 -3.93 -18.11
CA THR A 121 -0.16 -4.35 -18.11
C THR A 121 -0.43 -5.25 -16.91
N GLU A 122 -1.68 -5.24 -16.45
CA GLU A 122 -2.16 -6.09 -15.36
C GLU A 122 -3.49 -6.71 -15.78
N VAL A 123 -3.50 -8.02 -16.07
CA VAL A 123 -4.64 -8.70 -16.69
C VAL A 123 -4.95 -9.99 -15.94
N SER A 124 -6.21 -10.18 -15.56
CA SER A 124 -6.68 -11.47 -15.05
C SER A 124 -6.67 -12.52 -16.17
N PRO A 125 -6.15 -13.74 -15.93
CA PRO A 125 -6.31 -14.83 -16.88
C PRO A 125 -7.78 -15.07 -17.22
N GLU A 126 -8.08 -15.50 -18.45
CA GLU A 126 -9.46 -15.78 -18.89
C GLU A 126 -10.22 -16.78 -17.98
N THR A 127 -9.49 -17.69 -17.35
CA THR A 127 -10.06 -18.69 -16.43
C THR A 127 -10.28 -18.17 -15.02
N GLU A 128 -9.80 -16.97 -14.69
CA GLU A 128 -9.95 -16.38 -13.36
C GLU A 128 -11.36 -15.82 -13.19
N THR A 129 -11.93 -16.03 -12.01
CA THR A 129 -13.32 -15.61 -11.68
C THR A 129 -13.41 -14.84 -10.38
N LYS A 130 -12.28 -14.58 -9.73
CA LYS A 130 -12.22 -13.90 -8.45
C LYS A 130 -11.05 -12.95 -8.38
N MET A 131 -11.17 -11.91 -7.57
CA MET A 131 -10.06 -11.03 -7.24
C MET A 131 -10.24 -10.44 -5.84
N HIS A 132 -9.16 -10.48 -5.10
CA HIS A 132 -8.98 -9.70 -3.88
C HIS A 132 -7.51 -9.29 -3.78
N ALA A 133 -7.25 -8.00 -3.90
CA ALA A 133 -5.89 -7.48 -3.95
C ALA A 133 -5.80 -6.05 -3.38
N ALA A 134 -4.64 -5.70 -2.87
CA ALA A 134 -4.27 -4.32 -2.60
C ALA A 134 -3.17 -3.89 -3.59
N GLN A 135 -3.41 -2.76 -4.26
CA GLN A 135 -2.46 -2.12 -5.16
C GLN A 135 -1.95 -0.85 -4.50
N LEU A 136 -0.63 -0.78 -4.27
CA LEU A 136 0.00 0.34 -3.61
C LEU A 136 1.10 0.93 -4.51
N TRP A 137 1.42 2.20 -4.29
CA TRP A 137 2.61 2.81 -4.88
C TRP A 137 3.48 3.45 -3.81
N ILE A 138 4.79 3.28 -3.98
CA ILE A 138 5.83 3.83 -3.12
C ILE A 138 6.54 4.92 -3.91
N ALA A 139 6.55 6.15 -3.43
CA ALA A 139 7.30 7.23 -4.05
C ALA A 139 8.81 6.98 -3.89
N LEU A 140 9.56 7.12 -4.97
CA LEU A 140 11.01 7.03 -4.91
C LEU A 140 11.62 8.30 -4.29
N PRO A 141 12.63 8.21 -3.44
CA PRO A 141 13.36 9.37 -2.93
C PRO A 141 14.14 10.08 -4.05
N ASP A 142 14.53 11.34 -3.82
CA ASP A 142 15.08 12.22 -4.85
C ASP A 142 16.32 11.66 -5.56
N ASP A 143 17.17 10.95 -4.83
CA ASP A 143 18.38 10.33 -5.37
C ASP A 143 18.11 9.04 -6.17
N LYS A 144 16.87 8.51 -6.13
CA LYS A 144 16.44 7.29 -6.81
C LYS A 144 15.37 7.52 -7.87
N ILE A 145 14.78 8.72 -7.95
CA ILE A 145 13.64 9.00 -8.84
C ILE A 145 13.94 8.64 -10.30
N ASN A 146 15.19 8.78 -10.74
CA ASN A 146 15.66 8.49 -12.10
C ASN A 146 16.50 7.20 -12.20
N MET A 147 16.41 6.28 -11.24
CA MET A 147 17.11 5.01 -11.31
C MET A 147 16.60 4.15 -12.49
N ALA A 148 17.35 3.12 -12.84
CA ALA A 148 16.91 2.16 -13.86
C ALA A 148 15.65 1.41 -13.38
N PRO A 149 14.69 1.13 -14.28
CA PRO A 149 13.53 0.33 -13.95
C PRO A 149 13.93 -1.11 -13.62
N ALA A 150 13.12 -1.77 -12.76
CA ALA A 150 13.35 -3.14 -12.32
C ALA A 150 12.02 -3.82 -11.98
N PHE A 151 12.04 -5.15 -11.91
CA PHE A 151 10.92 -5.96 -11.46
C PHE A 151 11.42 -7.07 -10.52
N ASP A 152 10.74 -7.23 -9.40
CA ASP A 152 10.99 -8.27 -8.41
C ASP A 152 9.67 -8.97 -8.04
N HIS A 153 9.71 -10.28 -7.85
CA HIS A 153 8.60 -11.10 -7.41
C HIS A 153 8.95 -11.83 -6.11
N TYR A 154 8.05 -11.77 -5.13
CA TYR A 154 8.21 -12.39 -3.82
C TYR A 154 7.13 -13.47 -3.65
N PRO A 155 7.43 -14.75 -3.98
CA PRO A 155 6.47 -15.83 -3.93
C PRO A 155 6.23 -16.37 -2.52
N GLU A 156 7.12 -16.09 -1.58
CA GLU A 156 7.05 -16.53 -0.19
C GLU A 156 7.27 -15.35 0.75
N LEU A 157 6.35 -15.17 1.68
CA LEU A 157 6.38 -14.08 2.65
C LEU A 157 6.43 -14.65 4.07
N PRO A 158 7.15 -14.01 5.00
CA PRO A 158 7.15 -14.40 6.40
C PRO A 158 5.75 -14.25 7.02
N VAL A 159 5.33 -15.26 7.75
CA VAL A 159 4.08 -15.28 8.51
C VAL A 159 4.41 -15.54 9.97
N ILE A 160 3.94 -14.66 10.85
CA ILE A 160 4.10 -14.77 12.29
C ILE A 160 2.73 -14.72 12.97
N GLU A 161 2.62 -15.38 14.11
CA GLU A 161 1.42 -15.34 14.96
C GLU A 161 1.69 -14.43 16.16
N GLU A 162 0.90 -13.39 16.31
CA GLU A 162 1.00 -12.46 17.43
C GLU A 162 -0.35 -12.29 18.12
N GLN A 163 -0.47 -12.80 19.34
CA GLN A 163 -1.67 -12.69 20.18
C GLN A 163 -2.97 -13.11 19.46
N GLY A 164 -2.91 -14.15 18.60
CA GLY A 164 -4.05 -14.66 17.83
C GLY A 164 -4.30 -13.95 16.49
N ILE A 165 -3.43 -13.03 16.10
CA ILE A 165 -3.41 -12.41 14.78
C ILE A 165 -2.32 -13.09 13.94
N GLN A 166 -2.68 -13.57 12.76
CA GLN A 166 -1.73 -13.97 11.73
C GLN A 166 -1.22 -12.74 10.99
N CYS A 167 0.06 -12.43 11.14
CA CYS A 167 0.70 -11.28 10.52
C CYS A 167 1.58 -11.74 9.35
N THR A 168 1.20 -11.42 8.12
CA THR A 168 2.04 -11.64 6.94
C THR A 168 2.85 -10.37 6.67
N VAL A 169 4.17 -10.45 6.81
CA VAL A 169 5.05 -9.30 6.53
C VAL A 169 5.22 -9.16 5.03
N LEU A 170 4.72 -8.05 4.48
CA LEU A 170 4.74 -7.75 3.04
C LEU A 170 6.01 -7.00 2.64
N VAL A 171 6.51 -6.13 3.51
CA VAL A 171 7.75 -5.35 3.33
C VAL A 171 8.19 -4.74 4.66
N GLY A 172 9.49 -4.58 4.84
CA GLY A 172 10.07 -3.99 6.05
C GLY A 172 10.24 -4.99 7.18
N GLU A 173 10.42 -4.48 8.38
CA GLU A 173 10.61 -5.28 9.60
C GLU A 173 9.42 -5.12 10.54
N PHE A 174 8.85 -6.22 10.98
CA PHE A 174 7.74 -6.26 11.94
C PHE A 174 7.97 -7.36 12.96
N LEU A 175 7.94 -7.01 14.28
CA LEU A 175 8.14 -7.93 15.40
C LEU A 175 9.39 -8.82 15.19
N ASP A 176 10.55 -8.21 14.96
CA ASP A 176 11.84 -8.88 14.71
C ASP A 176 11.87 -9.77 13.45
N THR A 177 10.88 -9.64 12.56
CA THR A 177 10.80 -10.38 11.31
C THR A 177 10.94 -9.43 10.13
N LEU A 178 12.02 -9.60 9.36
CA LEU A 178 12.35 -8.79 8.20
C LEU A 178 12.01 -9.53 6.89
N LEU A 179 11.30 -8.86 5.98
CA LEU A 179 11.27 -9.21 4.56
C LEU A 179 12.09 -8.18 3.77
N PRO A 180 13.24 -8.57 3.20
CA PRO A 180 14.16 -7.65 2.52
C PRO A 180 13.68 -7.33 1.09
N VAL A 181 12.52 -6.69 0.98
CA VAL A 181 12.01 -6.16 -0.29
C VAL A 181 12.90 -4.98 -0.73
N LYS A 182 13.15 -4.87 -2.02
CA LYS A 182 14.02 -3.84 -2.61
C LYS A 182 13.34 -2.46 -2.67
N VAL A 183 12.97 -1.92 -1.50
CA VAL A 183 12.47 -0.56 -1.36
C VAL A 183 13.63 0.40 -1.04
N HIS A 184 13.40 1.71 -1.20
CA HIS A 184 14.45 2.74 -1.09
C HIS A 184 14.21 3.73 0.04
N THR A 185 13.23 3.46 0.90
CA THR A 185 12.88 4.22 2.10
C THR A 185 12.54 3.26 3.22
N GLU A 186 12.67 3.68 4.47
CA GLU A 186 12.21 2.90 5.61
C GLU A 186 10.67 2.90 5.63
N LEU A 187 10.08 1.73 5.40
CA LEU A 187 8.63 1.55 5.39
C LEU A 187 8.23 0.14 5.81
N LEU A 188 6.97 0.01 6.16
CA LEU A 188 6.33 -1.22 6.63
C LEU A 188 5.06 -1.51 5.84
N GLY A 189 4.83 -2.77 5.55
CA GLY A 189 3.55 -3.31 5.09
C GLY A 189 3.29 -4.66 5.73
N VAL A 190 2.14 -4.83 6.38
CA VAL A 190 1.72 -6.08 7.04
C VAL A 190 0.25 -6.34 6.76
N ASP A 191 -0.07 -7.57 6.41
CA ASP A 191 -1.44 -8.07 6.34
C ASP A 191 -1.75 -8.77 7.67
N LEU A 192 -2.75 -8.28 8.39
CA LEU A 192 -3.20 -8.78 9.69
C LEU A 192 -4.52 -9.53 9.50
N PHE A 193 -4.55 -10.82 9.81
CA PHE A 193 -5.75 -11.65 9.69
C PHE A 193 -6.08 -12.33 11.03
N ALA A 194 -7.35 -12.32 11.42
CA ALA A 194 -7.83 -12.99 12.63
C ALA A 194 -8.92 -14.02 12.29
N ALA A 195 -8.63 -15.30 12.48
CA ALA A 195 -9.61 -16.37 12.29
C ALA A 195 -10.74 -16.32 13.34
N GLU A 196 -10.39 -15.94 14.56
CA GLU A 196 -11.29 -15.72 15.69
C GLU A 196 -11.19 -14.26 16.15
N SER A 197 -12.24 -13.71 16.76
CA SER A 197 -12.17 -12.36 17.32
C SER A 197 -11.07 -12.26 18.37
N THR A 198 -10.17 -11.32 18.18
CA THR A 198 -8.99 -11.18 19.04
C THR A 198 -8.62 -9.73 19.28
N ARG A 199 -7.88 -9.49 20.37
CA ARG A 199 -7.21 -8.23 20.68
C ARG A 199 -5.74 -8.47 20.82
N ALA A 200 -4.95 -7.58 20.25
CA ALA A 200 -3.51 -7.57 20.38
C ALA A 200 -3.01 -6.16 20.65
N ARG A 201 -1.89 -6.06 21.36
CA ARG A 201 -1.11 -4.84 21.49
C ARG A 201 0.15 -4.99 20.68
N LEU A 202 0.21 -4.30 19.55
CA LEU A 202 1.34 -4.39 18.62
C LEU A 202 2.35 -3.28 18.92
N SER A 203 3.64 -3.62 18.87
CA SER A 203 4.73 -2.65 18.96
C SER A 203 4.87 -1.88 17.67
N LEU A 204 5.12 -0.58 17.78
CA LEU A 204 5.31 0.35 16.66
C LEU A 204 6.65 1.07 16.78
N ASP A 205 7.24 1.43 15.64
CA ASP A 205 8.35 2.37 15.60
C ASP A 205 7.81 3.80 15.75
N PRO A 206 8.19 4.55 16.80
CA PRO A 206 7.65 5.89 17.03
C PRO A 206 8.09 6.93 15.99
N ARG A 207 9.04 6.60 15.10
CA ARG A 207 9.42 7.47 13.98
C ARG A 207 8.41 7.43 12.84
N PHE A 208 7.64 6.33 12.73
CA PHE A 208 6.73 6.08 11.63
C PHE A 208 5.36 6.70 11.87
N GLU A 209 4.76 7.16 10.81
CA GLU A 209 3.30 7.30 10.69
C GLU A 209 2.72 5.99 10.15
N TYR A 210 1.48 5.69 10.52
CA TYR A 210 0.83 4.43 10.16
C TYR A 210 -0.56 4.65 9.60
N GLY A 211 -1.00 3.72 8.73
CA GLY A 211 -2.37 3.64 8.25
C GLY A 211 -2.91 2.22 8.36
N PHE A 212 -4.14 2.12 8.82
CA PHE A 212 -4.88 0.86 8.93
C PHE A 212 -6.12 0.92 8.04
N MET A 213 -6.26 -0.06 7.17
CA MET A 213 -7.39 -0.22 6.27
C MET A 213 -7.99 -1.61 6.42
N ALA A 214 -9.28 -1.73 6.73
CA ALA A 214 -9.94 -3.03 6.70
C ALA A 214 -10.10 -3.48 5.26
N LEU A 215 -9.58 -4.67 4.95
CA LEU A 215 -9.75 -5.34 3.67
C LEU A 215 -10.94 -6.28 3.71
N GLU A 216 -11.27 -6.83 4.88
CA GLU A 216 -12.44 -7.65 5.15
C GLU A 216 -12.92 -7.44 6.58
N GLY A 217 -14.23 -7.38 6.78
CA GLY A 217 -14.88 -7.39 8.08
C GLY A 217 -14.68 -6.12 8.90
N LEU A 218 -14.66 -6.25 10.22
CA LEU A 218 -14.62 -5.15 11.17
C LEU A 218 -13.41 -5.27 12.07
N ALA A 219 -12.83 -4.12 12.41
CA ALA A 219 -11.75 -4.01 13.39
C ALA A 219 -11.89 -2.73 14.22
N SER A 220 -11.06 -2.55 15.22
CA SER A 220 -10.84 -1.26 15.86
C SER A 220 -9.36 -1.02 16.14
N ILE A 221 -8.93 0.23 16.04
CA ILE A 221 -7.57 0.69 16.25
C ILE A 221 -7.58 1.73 17.36
N ASN A 222 -6.99 1.41 18.52
CA ASN A 222 -7.06 2.25 19.72
C ASN A 222 -8.50 2.67 20.07
N GLY A 223 -9.50 1.77 19.86
CA GLY A 223 -10.91 2.02 20.08
C GLY A 223 -11.65 2.80 18.97
N HIS A 224 -10.97 3.21 17.90
CA HIS A 224 -11.56 3.77 16.70
C HIS A 224 -12.05 2.65 15.77
N GLU A 225 -13.33 2.72 15.40
CA GLU A 225 -13.92 1.71 14.52
C GLU A 225 -13.27 1.75 13.13
N LEU A 226 -12.86 0.59 12.64
CA LEU A 226 -12.29 0.39 11.32
C LEU A 226 -13.19 -0.54 10.52
N THR A 227 -13.77 0.02 9.45
CA THR A 227 -14.65 -0.67 8.50
C THR A 227 -14.00 -0.67 7.12
N GLU A 228 -14.60 -1.37 6.16
CA GLU A 228 -14.17 -1.31 4.77
C GLU A 228 -14.40 0.06 4.09
N ASP A 229 -14.99 1.03 4.78
CA ASP A 229 -15.32 2.36 4.24
C ASP A 229 -14.47 3.49 4.81
N ASN A 230 -13.59 3.21 5.77
CA ASN A 230 -12.71 4.22 6.36
C ASN A 230 -11.27 3.73 6.50
N MET A 231 -10.38 4.64 6.78
CA MET A 231 -8.99 4.41 7.15
C MET A 231 -8.71 5.10 8.48
N VAL A 232 -7.97 4.43 9.37
CA VAL A 232 -7.45 5.02 10.61
C VAL A 232 -5.97 5.28 10.43
N ILE A 233 -5.54 6.50 10.75
CA ILE A 233 -4.13 6.92 10.69
C ILE A 233 -3.61 7.23 12.08
N LEU A 234 -2.38 6.83 12.33
CA LEU A 234 -1.61 7.21 13.50
C LEU A 234 -0.44 8.09 13.05
N GLU A 235 -0.34 9.28 13.63
CA GLU A 235 0.81 10.16 13.45
C GLU A 235 2.03 9.63 14.24
N PRO A 236 3.27 10.04 13.90
CA PRO A 236 4.47 9.61 14.61
C PRO A 236 4.43 9.89 16.11
N GLY A 237 5.09 9.04 16.89
CA GLY A 237 5.24 9.20 18.35
C GLY A 237 4.66 8.06 19.18
N LEU A 238 3.83 7.19 18.59
CA LEU A 238 3.25 6.06 19.31
C LEU A 238 4.21 4.86 19.27
N GLN A 239 4.41 4.22 20.43
CA GLN A 239 5.24 3.01 20.57
C GLN A 239 4.41 1.71 20.48
N HIS A 240 3.10 1.82 20.63
CA HIS A 240 2.16 0.69 20.62
C HIS A 240 0.83 1.11 20.04
N VAL A 241 0.10 0.12 19.53
CA VAL A 241 -1.29 0.25 19.10
C VAL A 241 -2.10 -0.94 19.61
N ASP A 242 -3.29 -0.66 20.14
CA ASP A 242 -4.26 -1.70 20.49
C ASP A 242 -5.11 -1.97 19.24
N VAL A 243 -5.08 -3.20 18.76
CA VAL A 243 -5.83 -3.67 17.59
C VAL A 243 -6.83 -4.73 18.03
N GLU A 244 -8.09 -4.55 17.66
CA GLU A 244 -9.12 -5.59 17.81
C GLU A 244 -9.63 -5.93 16.41
N ILE A 245 -9.58 -7.20 16.03
CA ILE A 245 -10.07 -7.71 14.75
C ILE A 245 -11.16 -8.74 15.04
N HIS A 246 -12.32 -8.57 14.42
CA HIS A 246 -13.42 -9.53 14.54
C HIS A 246 -13.11 -10.80 13.73
N ALA A 247 -13.77 -11.92 14.09
CA ALA A 247 -13.57 -13.20 13.43
C ALA A 247 -13.71 -13.12 11.91
N GLY A 248 -12.71 -13.61 11.19
CA GLY A 248 -12.61 -13.52 9.73
C GLY A 248 -12.15 -12.17 9.20
N GLY A 249 -11.89 -11.19 10.07
CA GLY A 249 -11.45 -9.86 9.67
C GLY A 249 -10.00 -9.83 9.20
N ARG A 250 -9.73 -8.93 8.26
CA ARG A 250 -8.42 -8.69 7.65
C ARG A 250 -8.13 -7.20 7.57
N VAL A 251 -6.96 -6.80 8.03
CA VAL A 251 -6.53 -5.39 8.06
C VAL A 251 -5.16 -5.26 7.40
N LEU A 252 -5.04 -4.33 6.46
CA LEU A 252 -3.76 -3.90 5.93
C LEU A 252 -3.21 -2.79 6.83
N LEU A 253 -2.03 -3.04 7.40
CA LEU A 253 -1.21 -2.07 8.10
C LEU A 253 -0.09 -1.61 7.17
N ILE A 254 -0.02 -0.31 6.89
CA ILE A 254 1.11 0.32 6.21
C ILE A 254 1.74 1.37 7.13
N GLY A 255 3.05 1.58 6.99
CA GLY A 255 3.77 2.57 7.80
C GLY A 255 5.06 3.02 7.14
N GLY A 256 5.67 4.06 7.69
CA GLY A 256 6.97 4.57 7.24
C GLY A 256 7.32 5.90 7.90
N GLU A 257 8.60 6.28 7.84
CA GLU A 257 8.99 7.63 8.23
C GLU A 257 8.30 8.65 7.32
N PRO A 258 7.79 9.78 7.88
CA PRO A 258 7.20 10.85 7.08
C PRO A 258 8.12 11.25 5.93
N PHE A 259 7.57 11.29 4.72
CA PHE A 259 8.36 11.54 3.52
C PHE A 259 8.76 13.02 3.42
N GLU A 260 10.06 13.31 3.43
CA GLU A 260 10.56 14.68 3.57
C GLU A 260 10.30 15.56 2.33
N SER A 261 10.42 14.97 1.13
CA SER A 261 10.28 15.72 -0.12
C SER A 261 8.82 15.74 -0.60
N PRO A 262 8.24 16.90 -0.86
CA PRO A 262 6.90 16.96 -1.44
C PRO A 262 6.89 16.32 -2.84
N ILE A 263 5.88 15.50 -3.11
CA ILE A 263 5.69 14.87 -4.41
C ILE A 263 4.50 15.47 -5.15
N LEU A 264 4.58 15.42 -6.47
CA LEU A 264 3.45 15.62 -7.37
C LEU A 264 3.03 14.24 -7.92
N LEU A 265 1.78 13.88 -7.69
CA LEU A 265 1.18 12.69 -8.28
C LEU A 265 0.13 13.16 -9.29
N TRP A 266 0.33 12.82 -10.55
CA TRP A 266 -0.59 13.13 -11.62
C TRP A 266 -0.74 11.93 -12.56
N TRP A 267 -1.98 11.47 -12.73
CA TRP A 267 -2.31 10.25 -13.45
C TRP A 267 -1.51 9.05 -12.87
N ASN A 268 -0.60 8.43 -13.64
CA ASN A 268 0.24 7.30 -13.21
C ASN A 268 1.70 7.71 -12.96
N LEU A 269 1.96 9.00 -12.80
CA LEU A 269 3.29 9.56 -12.75
C LEU A 269 3.54 10.24 -11.40
N VAL A 270 4.71 10.02 -10.82
CA VAL A 270 5.21 10.71 -9.62
C VAL A 270 6.47 11.48 -9.99
N GLY A 271 6.52 12.75 -9.60
CA GLY A 271 7.65 13.64 -9.85
C GLY A 271 7.73 14.75 -8.80
N ARG A 272 8.65 15.68 -9.00
CA ARG A 272 8.84 16.87 -8.17
C ARG A 272 8.44 18.16 -8.90
N ASP A 273 8.36 18.10 -10.22
CA ASP A 273 8.11 19.23 -11.09
C ASP A 273 6.96 18.93 -12.06
N VAL A 274 6.09 19.92 -12.27
CA VAL A 274 4.94 19.81 -13.18
C VAL A 274 5.39 19.63 -14.64
N GLU A 275 6.46 20.29 -15.05
CA GLU A 275 6.97 20.21 -16.42
C GLU A 275 7.58 18.84 -16.70
N GLU A 276 8.23 18.22 -15.70
CA GLU A 276 8.68 16.83 -15.79
C GLU A 276 7.51 15.87 -16.07
N LEU A 277 6.42 16.02 -15.32
CA LEU A 277 5.24 15.16 -15.48
C LEU A 277 4.56 15.37 -16.85
N LYS A 278 4.46 16.62 -17.31
CA LYS A 278 3.95 16.94 -18.65
C LYS A 278 4.81 16.31 -19.73
N LEU A 279 6.12 16.49 -19.65
CA LEU A 279 7.08 15.91 -20.60
C LEU A 279 6.98 14.39 -20.64
N ALA A 280 6.92 13.73 -19.47
CA ALA A 280 6.78 12.28 -19.38
C ALA A 280 5.49 11.79 -20.06
N ARG A 281 4.36 12.49 -19.83
CA ARG A 281 3.09 12.19 -20.50
C ARG A 281 3.17 12.38 -22.03
N GLU A 282 3.76 13.46 -22.50
CA GLU A 282 3.96 13.71 -23.95
C GLU A 282 4.84 12.62 -24.57
N GLN A 283 5.93 12.26 -23.92
CA GLN A 283 6.82 11.18 -24.35
C GLN A 283 6.08 9.83 -24.45
N TRP A 284 5.23 9.51 -23.46
CA TRP A 284 4.38 8.32 -23.54
C TRP A 284 3.47 8.35 -24.77
N MET A 285 2.76 9.46 -24.99
CA MET A 285 1.83 9.62 -26.12
C MET A 285 2.52 9.52 -27.48
N MET A 286 3.82 9.87 -27.55
CA MET A 286 4.65 9.77 -28.76
C MET A 286 5.37 8.42 -28.90
N GLY A 287 5.19 7.48 -27.99
CA GLY A 287 5.88 6.18 -28.01
C GLY A 287 7.38 6.28 -27.75
N HIS A 288 7.81 7.22 -26.90
CA HIS A 288 9.23 7.42 -26.59
C HIS A 288 9.84 6.19 -25.91
N SER A 289 11.06 5.85 -26.30
CA SER A 289 11.78 4.63 -25.87
C SER A 289 12.01 4.50 -24.36
N ARG A 290 11.88 5.59 -23.57
CA ARG A 290 12.03 5.51 -22.10
C ARG A 290 11.02 4.58 -21.42
N PHE A 291 9.84 4.37 -22.03
CA PHE A 291 8.82 3.50 -21.50
C PHE A 291 8.89 2.07 -22.05
N GLY A 292 9.78 1.84 -23.05
CA GLY A 292 9.95 0.55 -23.69
C GLY A 292 8.72 0.10 -24.48
N THR A 293 8.67 -1.19 -24.78
CA THR A 293 7.54 -1.84 -25.46
C THR A 293 7.21 -3.11 -24.71
N ILE A 294 5.95 -3.29 -24.34
CA ILE A 294 5.50 -4.52 -23.69
C ILE A 294 5.38 -5.59 -24.79
N PRO A 295 6.01 -6.77 -24.63
CA PRO A 295 5.79 -7.88 -25.55
C PRO A 295 4.30 -8.18 -25.64
N SER A 296 3.79 -8.46 -26.85
CA SER A 296 2.37 -8.78 -27.09
C SER A 296 1.92 -9.87 -26.11
N TYR A 297 0.84 -9.59 -25.41
CA TYR A 297 0.17 -10.56 -24.56
C TYR A 297 -1.01 -11.14 -25.37
N ASP A 298 -0.68 -12.09 -26.24
CA ASP A 298 -1.64 -12.94 -26.97
C ASP A 298 -1.94 -14.18 -26.13
#